data_fcdd1ca13de1032eade88ebe935423e7
#
_entry.id   fcdd1ca13de1032eade88ebe935423e7
#
_cell.length_a   1.000
_cell.length_b   1.000
_cell.length_c   1.000
_cell.angle_alpha   90.00
_cell.angle_beta   90.00
_cell.angle_gamma   90.00
#
_symmetry.space_group_name_H-M   'P 1'
#
loop_
_entity.id
_entity.type
_entity.pdbx_description
1 polymer ?
#
loop_
_entity_poly.entity_id
_entity_poly.type
_entity_poly.pdbx_seq_one_letter_code
_entity_poly.pdbx_strand_id
1 'polypeptide(L)'
;AVSDYAFVNKYGGKLYSLFNAQESAEKMISNYKAPIYTTEVKFGENEQVVGQPMATFGSFHGVFVPLFDQNNENYKNLVGKAYESKGAKELSKVLQDYIYQFISNGNPNGKGLPEWKAWTQDSQQNTLFLNADKAKASAQMGAKDFTYQTVLEEIASDSSISQERKEVLISQVLNGRWFSRGLDEKYGHLSDFEK
;
A
#
# COMPACT_ATOMS: atom_id res chain seq x y z
N ALA A 1 -13.57 -12.25 -14.57
CA ALA A 1 -12.79 -12.75 -13.42
C ALA A 1 -11.47 -12.00 -13.21
N VAL A 2 -10.56 -11.92 -14.22
CA VAL A 2 -9.28 -11.18 -14.06
C VAL A 2 -9.52 -9.68 -14.00
N SER A 3 -10.39 -9.13 -14.86
CA SER A 3 -10.76 -7.72 -14.85
C SER A 3 -11.46 -7.29 -13.56
N ASP A 4 -12.32 -8.12 -13.01
CA ASP A 4 -12.98 -7.87 -11.73
C ASP A 4 -11.97 -7.78 -10.60
N TYR A 5 -11.03 -8.73 -10.55
CA TYR A 5 -9.97 -8.72 -9.57
C TYR A 5 -9.09 -7.47 -9.70
N ALA A 6 -8.68 -7.12 -10.91
CA ALA A 6 -7.87 -5.94 -11.17
C ALA A 6 -8.59 -4.66 -10.71
N PHE A 7 -9.89 -4.52 -10.99
CA PHE A 7 -10.70 -3.39 -10.53
C PHE A 7 -10.75 -3.29 -9.00
N VAL A 8 -11.08 -4.39 -8.32
CA VAL A 8 -11.16 -4.42 -6.84
C VAL A 8 -9.80 -4.20 -6.21
N ASN A 9 -8.74 -4.80 -6.74
CA ASN A 9 -7.39 -4.64 -6.23
C ASN A 9 -6.90 -3.19 -6.36
N LYS A 10 -7.11 -2.57 -7.53
CA LYS A 10 -6.73 -1.18 -7.79
C LYS A 10 -7.40 -0.22 -6.80
N TYR A 11 -8.70 -0.25 -6.72
CA TYR A 11 -9.46 0.74 -5.92
C TYR A 11 -9.49 0.39 -4.43
N GLY A 12 -9.62 -0.87 -4.11
CA GLY A 12 -9.50 -1.34 -2.71
C GLY A 12 -8.13 -1.07 -2.12
N GLY A 13 -7.07 -1.25 -2.90
CA GLY A 13 -5.70 -0.91 -2.49
C GLY A 13 -5.52 0.58 -2.22
N LYS A 14 -6.00 1.45 -3.12
CA LYS A 14 -5.95 2.91 -2.92
C LYS A 14 -6.72 3.35 -1.67
N LEU A 15 -7.96 2.89 -1.51
CA LEU A 15 -8.80 3.23 -0.36
C LEU A 15 -8.18 2.73 0.95
N TYR A 16 -7.67 1.50 0.96
CA TYR A 16 -7.00 0.93 2.13
C TYR A 16 -5.73 1.70 2.51
N SER A 17 -4.93 2.10 1.53
CA SER A 17 -3.72 2.90 1.72
C SER A 17 -4.02 4.28 2.31
N LEU A 18 -5.09 4.95 1.84
CA LEU A 18 -5.56 6.20 2.44
C LEU A 18 -6.01 6.02 3.89
N PHE A 19 -6.83 5.02 4.17
CA PHE A 19 -7.32 4.73 5.50
C PHE A 19 -6.19 4.34 6.46
N ASN A 20 -5.37 3.37 6.07
CA ASN A 20 -4.41 2.74 6.98
C ASN A 20 -3.19 3.63 7.30
N ALA A 21 -2.70 4.39 6.33
CA ALA A 21 -1.53 5.23 6.54
C ALA A 21 -1.90 6.69 6.79
N GLN A 22 -2.58 7.32 5.84
CA GLN A 22 -2.81 8.77 5.89
C GLN A 22 -3.82 9.15 6.96
N GLU A 23 -5.03 8.60 6.91
CA GLU A 23 -6.10 8.95 7.86
C GLU A 23 -5.73 8.57 9.30
N SER A 24 -5.04 7.44 9.48
CA SER A 24 -4.54 7.03 10.80
C SER A 24 -3.52 8.01 11.35
N ALA A 25 -2.56 8.47 10.55
CA ALA A 25 -1.60 9.47 10.96
C ALA A 25 -2.26 10.81 11.28
N GLU A 26 -3.20 11.28 10.44
CA GLU A 26 -3.98 12.49 10.67
C GLU A 26 -4.75 12.47 11.99
N LYS A 27 -5.39 11.35 12.31
CA LYS A 27 -6.11 11.17 13.58
C LYS A 27 -5.20 11.08 14.79
N MET A 28 -4.03 10.49 14.63
CA MET A 28 -3.10 10.29 15.74
C MET A 28 -2.30 11.55 16.07
N ILE A 29 -1.92 12.36 15.08
CA ILE A 29 -0.96 13.44 15.26
C ILE A 29 -1.42 14.50 16.29
N SER A 30 -2.71 14.75 16.40
CA SER A 30 -3.27 15.73 17.35
C SER A 30 -3.18 15.28 18.82
N ASN A 31 -3.08 13.98 19.08
CA ASN A 31 -3.12 13.41 20.43
C ASN A 31 -1.87 12.59 20.78
N TYR A 32 -1.03 12.29 19.80
CA TYR A 32 0.14 11.45 19.97
C TYR A 32 1.41 12.28 20.03
N LYS A 33 2.20 12.13 21.09
CA LYS A 33 3.39 12.96 21.34
C LYS A 33 4.65 12.44 20.64
N ALA A 34 4.69 11.16 20.29
CA ALA A 34 5.83 10.58 19.60
C ALA A 34 5.76 10.83 18.08
N PRO A 35 6.90 10.90 17.39
CA PRO A 35 6.91 11.00 15.94
C PRO A 35 6.18 9.83 15.27
N ILE A 36 5.41 10.13 14.24
CA ILE A 36 4.71 9.15 13.41
C ILE A 36 5.47 9.04 12.09
N TYR A 37 5.69 7.83 11.62
CA TYR A 37 6.36 7.56 10.36
C TYR A 37 5.46 6.69 9.50
N THR A 38 5.18 7.12 8.26
CA THR A 38 4.37 6.36 7.32
C THR A 38 5.19 5.88 6.15
N THR A 39 4.96 4.64 5.71
CA THR A 39 5.63 4.05 4.55
C THR A 39 4.66 3.27 3.68
N GLU A 40 5.00 3.18 2.42
CA GLU A 40 4.32 2.35 1.43
C GLU A 40 5.35 1.59 0.61
N VAL A 41 5.19 0.28 0.53
CA VAL A 41 6.02 -0.57 -0.33
C VAL A 41 5.34 -0.71 -1.68
N LYS A 42 5.99 -0.22 -2.73
CA LYS A 42 5.52 -0.32 -4.14
C LYS A 42 6.12 -1.50 -4.90
N PHE A 43 6.88 -2.34 -4.24
CA PHE A 43 7.45 -3.53 -4.83
C PHE A 43 6.35 -4.56 -5.13
N GLY A 44 6.22 -4.96 -6.39
CA GLY A 44 5.16 -5.84 -6.85
C GLY A 44 4.33 -5.26 -8.01
N GLU A 45 4.34 -3.95 -8.22
CA GLU A 45 3.53 -3.28 -9.24
C GLU A 45 4.09 -3.45 -10.66
N ASN A 46 5.40 -3.65 -10.81
CA ASN A 46 6.06 -3.72 -12.11
C ASN A 46 6.35 -5.17 -12.52
N GLU A 47 5.56 -5.71 -13.46
CA GLU A 47 5.71 -7.08 -13.96
C GLU A 47 7.11 -7.37 -14.53
N GLN A 48 7.75 -6.41 -15.17
CA GLN A 48 9.10 -6.60 -15.72
C GLN A 48 10.14 -6.82 -14.62
N VAL A 49 9.85 -6.36 -13.39
CA VAL A 49 10.72 -6.53 -12.23
C VAL A 49 10.40 -7.82 -11.49
N VAL A 50 9.15 -8.01 -11.13
CA VAL A 50 8.75 -9.09 -10.20
C VAL A 50 8.27 -10.34 -10.92
N GLY A 51 7.83 -10.24 -12.18
CA GLY A 51 7.27 -11.36 -12.94
C GLY A 51 5.93 -11.85 -12.40
N GLN A 52 5.40 -12.91 -13.02
CA GLN A 52 4.21 -13.59 -12.54
C GLN A 52 4.57 -14.68 -11.51
N PRO A 53 3.71 -15.01 -10.55
CA PRO A 53 2.35 -14.48 -10.36
C PRO A 53 2.25 -13.15 -9.60
N MET A 54 3.34 -12.66 -9.01
CA MET A 54 3.32 -11.50 -8.12
C MET A 54 2.73 -10.24 -8.77
N ALA A 55 3.03 -9.98 -10.04
CA ALA A 55 2.50 -8.82 -10.75
C ALA A 55 0.96 -8.77 -10.80
N THR A 56 0.29 -9.92 -10.78
CA THR A 56 -1.18 -9.99 -10.70
C THR A 56 -1.71 -9.49 -9.37
N PHE A 57 -0.98 -9.75 -8.28
CA PHE A 57 -1.38 -9.30 -6.94
C PHE A 57 -0.90 -7.88 -6.63
N GLY A 58 0.11 -7.41 -7.35
CA GLY A 58 0.74 -6.12 -7.10
C GLY A 58 1.44 -6.05 -5.74
N SER A 59 1.50 -4.86 -5.18
CA SER A 59 1.99 -4.63 -3.82
C SER A 59 0.89 -4.93 -2.80
N PHE A 60 0.62 -6.20 -2.54
CA PHE A 60 -0.41 -6.65 -1.61
C PHE A 60 0.02 -6.52 -0.14
N HIS A 61 -0.93 -6.61 0.80
CA HIS A 61 -0.66 -6.43 2.24
C HIS A 61 0.39 -7.39 2.84
N GLY A 62 0.63 -8.54 2.20
CA GLY A 62 1.65 -9.51 2.61
C GLY A 62 3.05 -9.26 2.05
N VAL A 63 3.26 -8.20 1.27
CA VAL A 63 4.53 -7.89 0.60
C VAL A 63 5.72 -7.75 1.57
N PHE A 64 5.47 -7.35 2.80
CA PHE A 64 6.48 -7.22 3.83
C PHE A 64 7.05 -8.54 4.34
N VAL A 65 6.26 -9.62 4.31
CA VAL A 65 6.67 -10.91 4.90
C VAL A 65 7.94 -11.46 4.25
N PRO A 66 8.04 -11.60 2.91
CA PRO A 66 9.27 -12.04 2.28
C PRO A 66 10.44 -11.04 2.40
N LEU A 67 10.18 -9.77 2.68
CA LEU A 67 11.24 -8.79 2.96
C LEU A 67 11.90 -9.02 4.32
N PHE A 68 11.19 -9.61 5.28
CA PHE A 68 11.74 -10.01 6.58
C PHE A 68 12.24 -11.44 6.61
N ASP A 69 11.53 -12.35 5.93
CA ASP A 69 11.86 -13.77 5.86
C ASP A 69 11.73 -14.29 4.43
N GLN A 70 12.84 -14.27 3.70
CA GLN A 70 12.91 -14.72 2.30
C GLN A 70 12.67 -16.24 2.16
N ASN A 71 12.74 -17.00 3.24
CA ASN A 71 12.47 -18.44 3.26
C ASN A 71 11.02 -18.78 3.59
N ASN A 72 10.15 -17.77 3.74
CA ASN A 72 8.76 -17.97 4.10
C ASN A 72 8.00 -18.72 3.01
N GLU A 73 7.62 -19.97 3.31
CA GLU A 73 6.93 -20.87 2.38
C GLU A 73 5.50 -20.40 2.06
N ASN A 74 4.84 -19.68 2.97
CA ASN A 74 3.43 -19.30 2.83
C ASN A 74 3.17 -18.40 1.61
N TYR A 75 4.17 -17.65 1.17
CA TYR A 75 4.05 -16.71 0.05
C TYR A 75 4.68 -17.17 -1.25
N LYS A 76 5.40 -18.30 -1.27
CA LYS A 76 6.11 -18.80 -2.48
C LYS A 76 5.22 -18.88 -3.71
N ASN A 77 3.99 -19.36 -3.56
CA ASN A 77 3.05 -19.48 -4.67
C ASN A 77 2.52 -18.13 -5.18
N LEU A 78 2.54 -17.09 -4.36
CA LEU A 78 2.07 -15.75 -4.72
C LEU A 78 3.17 -14.89 -5.33
N VAL A 79 4.39 -15.04 -4.85
CA VAL A 79 5.49 -14.14 -5.21
C VAL A 79 6.51 -14.77 -6.19
N GLY A 80 6.50 -16.09 -6.35
CA GLY A 80 7.43 -16.79 -7.22
C GLY A 80 8.89 -16.46 -6.86
N LYS A 81 9.65 -16.00 -7.87
CA LYS A 81 11.07 -15.61 -7.73
C LYS A 81 11.29 -14.10 -7.54
N ALA A 82 10.25 -13.32 -7.30
CA ALA A 82 10.34 -11.87 -7.25
C ALA A 82 11.40 -11.36 -6.26
N TYR A 83 11.54 -12.03 -5.12
CA TYR A 83 12.46 -11.63 -4.04
C TYR A 83 13.91 -12.17 -4.20
N GLU A 84 14.20 -12.94 -5.26
CA GLU A 84 15.55 -13.44 -5.53
C GLU A 84 16.46 -12.41 -6.18
N SER A 85 15.90 -11.34 -6.76
CA SER A 85 16.66 -10.28 -7.43
C SER A 85 17.59 -9.53 -6.47
N LYS A 86 18.66 -8.94 -7.00
CA LYS A 86 19.59 -8.13 -6.22
C LYS A 86 18.86 -6.93 -5.58
N GLY A 87 18.00 -6.25 -6.35
CA GLY A 87 17.24 -5.11 -5.85
C GLY A 87 16.28 -5.49 -4.72
N ALA A 88 15.58 -6.62 -4.82
CA ALA A 88 14.69 -7.09 -3.77
C ALA A 88 15.45 -7.44 -2.47
N LYS A 89 16.64 -8.04 -2.57
CA LYS A 89 17.50 -8.31 -1.42
C LYS A 89 18.01 -7.03 -0.76
N GLU A 90 18.34 -6.04 -1.57
CA GLU A 90 18.72 -4.71 -1.07
C GLU A 90 17.53 -4.00 -0.41
N LEU A 91 16.31 -4.09 -1.00
CA LEU A 91 15.09 -3.56 -0.40
C LEU A 91 14.80 -4.21 0.96
N SER A 92 14.95 -5.53 1.06
CA SER A 92 14.85 -6.28 2.32
C SER A 92 15.79 -5.69 3.38
N LYS A 93 17.06 -5.50 3.01
CA LYS A 93 18.04 -4.91 3.92
C LYS A 93 17.70 -3.49 4.34
N VAL A 94 17.33 -2.64 3.40
CA VAL A 94 16.94 -1.25 3.66
C VAL A 94 15.76 -1.18 4.63
N LEU A 95 14.72 -1.97 4.40
CA LEU A 95 13.56 -2.03 5.30
C LEU A 95 13.94 -2.53 6.69
N GLN A 96 14.72 -3.60 6.78
CA GLN A 96 15.19 -4.14 8.06
C GLN A 96 16.05 -3.13 8.83
N ASP A 97 16.94 -2.41 8.14
CA ASP A 97 17.77 -1.36 8.74
C ASP A 97 16.90 -0.22 9.33
N TYR A 98 15.88 0.24 8.60
CA TYR A 98 14.94 1.24 9.14
C TYR A 98 14.20 0.75 10.39
N ILE A 99 13.69 -0.48 10.35
CA ILE A 99 12.96 -1.07 11.48
C ILE A 99 13.89 -1.29 12.67
N TYR A 100 15.10 -1.75 12.43
CA TYR A 100 16.10 -1.89 13.48
C TYR A 100 16.41 -0.54 14.16
N GLN A 101 16.65 0.51 13.38
CA GLN A 101 16.88 1.86 13.93
C GLN A 101 15.67 2.34 14.74
N PHE A 102 14.46 2.14 14.22
CA PHE A 102 13.25 2.56 14.90
C PHE A 102 13.05 1.82 16.24
N ILE A 103 13.22 0.51 16.25
CA ILE A 103 13.09 -0.30 17.49
C ILE A 103 14.15 0.11 18.51
N SER A 104 15.38 0.36 18.05
CA SER A 104 16.50 0.66 18.94
C SER A 104 16.49 2.09 19.49
N ASN A 105 16.01 3.05 18.72
CA ASN A 105 16.19 4.48 18.99
C ASN A 105 14.89 5.31 18.96
N GLY A 106 13.75 4.73 18.60
CA GLY A 106 12.50 5.46 18.35
C GLY A 106 12.51 6.35 17.08
N ASN A 107 13.58 6.22 16.28
CA ASN A 107 13.79 6.99 15.05
C ASN A 107 14.33 6.04 13.97
N PRO A 108 13.66 5.93 12.79
CA PRO A 108 14.09 5.00 11.75
C PRO A 108 15.35 5.41 11.02
N ASN A 109 15.81 6.64 11.16
CA ASN A 109 16.95 7.16 10.43
C ASN A 109 18.27 6.63 10.94
N GLY A 110 19.18 6.27 10.04
CA GLY A 110 20.50 5.74 10.34
C GLY A 110 21.51 6.08 9.26
N LYS A 111 22.79 5.84 9.56
CA LYS A 111 23.89 6.13 8.62
C LYS A 111 23.71 5.33 7.33
N GLY A 112 23.69 6.03 6.21
CA GLY A 112 23.58 5.41 4.88
C GLY A 112 22.15 5.14 4.41
N LEU A 113 21.14 5.40 5.25
CA LEU A 113 19.75 5.34 4.86
C LEU A 113 19.28 6.71 4.33
N PRO A 114 18.45 6.77 3.28
CA PRO A 114 17.74 7.99 2.93
C PRO A 114 16.88 8.48 4.10
N GLU A 115 16.73 9.79 4.24
CA GLU A 115 15.97 10.35 5.34
C GLU A 115 14.47 9.93 5.27
N TRP A 116 13.96 9.32 6.35
CA TRP A 116 12.54 9.08 6.56
C TRP A 116 12.01 10.17 7.50
N LYS A 117 11.30 11.14 6.93
CA LYS A 117 10.76 12.28 7.69
C LYS A 117 9.55 11.86 8.51
N ALA A 118 9.46 12.37 9.72
CA ALA A 118 8.26 12.23 10.53
C ALA A 118 7.07 12.91 9.84
N TRP A 119 5.89 12.32 9.99
CA TRP A 119 4.65 12.84 9.45
C TRP A 119 4.28 14.16 10.13
N THR A 120 3.90 15.16 9.34
CA THR A 120 3.38 16.44 9.82
C THR A 120 2.18 16.85 8.99
N GLN A 121 1.26 17.59 9.60
CA GLN A 121 0.02 18.02 8.94
C GLN A 121 0.28 18.94 7.73
N ASP A 122 1.33 19.72 7.78
CA ASP A 122 1.66 20.71 6.75
C ASP A 122 2.55 20.17 5.63
N SER A 123 3.10 18.98 5.80
CA SER A 123 4.01 18.41 4.80
C SER A 123 3.26 17.71 3.68
N GLN A 124 3.63 18.03 2.45
CA GLN A 124 3.20 17.27 1.27
C GLN A 124 4.02 15.99 1.06
N GLN A 125 5.13 15.80 1.78
CA GLN A 125 6.03 14.65 1.63
C GLN A 125 6.05 13.83 2.92
N ASN A 126 4.93 13.22 3.23
CA ASN A 126 4.74 12.49 4.49
C ASN A 126 4.95 10.98 4.40
N THR A 127 5.08 10.40 3.21
CA THR A 127 5.18 8.95 3.02
C THR A 127 6.54 8.57 2.47
N LEU A 128 7.21 7.60 3.09
CA LEU A 128 8.38 6.97 2.52
C LEU A 128 7.93 5.86 1.56
N PHE A 129 8.20 6.04 0.27
CA PHE A 129 7.97 5.02 -0.75
C PHE A 129 9.20 4.12 -0.88
N LEU A 130 8.98 2.82 -0.64
CA LEU A 130 9.99 1.79 -0.76
C LEU A 130 9.72 0.96 -2.02
N ASN A 131 10.71 0.82 -2.88
CA ASN A 131 10.59 0.04 -4.11
C ASN A 131 11.95 -0.57 -4.50
N ALA A 132 11.96 -1.43 -5.50
CA ALA A 132 13.18 -1.93 -6.12
C ALA A 132 12.97 -2.19 -7.61
N ASP A 133 14.00 -1.98 -8.40
CA ASP A 133 14.17 -2.65 -9.69
C ASP A 133 14.93 -3.98 -9.53
N LYS A 134 15.32 -4.63 -10.62
CA LYS A 134 16.10 -5.89 -10.53
C LYS A 134 17.50 -5.71 -9.91
N ALA A 135 18.05 -4.52 -9.97
CA ALA A 135 19.45 -4.23 -9.60
C ALA A 135 19.60 -3.57 -8.23
N LYS A 136 18.68 -2.67 -7.85
CA LYS A 136 18.81 -1.85 -6.64
C LYS A 136 17.46 -1.49 -6.01
N ALA A 137 17.50 -1.22 -4.70
CA ALA A 137 16.38 -0.63 -3.96
C ALA A 137 16.32 0.89 -4.13
N SER A 138 15.15 1.44 -3.85
CA SER A 138 14.91 2.87 -3.70
C SER A 138 14.06 3.15 -2.46
N ALA A 139 14.37 4.26 -1.79
CA ALA A 139 13.62 4.77 -0.65
C ALA A 139 13.51 6.30 -0.83
N GLN A 140 12.30 6.81 -1.02
CA GLN A 140 12.09 8.22 -1.35
C GLN A 140 10.89 8.77 -0.60
N MET A 141 11.05 9.93 0.04
CA MET A 141 9.91 10.69 0.58
C MET A 141 9.06 11.24 -0.56
N GLY A 142 7.75 11.18 -0.37
CA GLY A 142 6.79 11.71 -1.34
C GLY A 142 5.43 11.94 -0.72
N ALA A 143 4.53 12.49 -1.55
CA ALA A 143 3.10 12.60 -1.27
C ALA A 143 2.34 11.48 -1.96
N LYS A 144 1.18 11.12 -1.42
CA LYS A 144 0.18 10.38 -2.20
C LYS A 144 -0.39 11.30 -3.27
N ASP A 145 -0.48 10.80 -4.47
CA ASP A 145 -0.98 11.52 -5.65
C ASP A 145 -2.50 11.36 -5.84
N PHE A 146 -3.19 10.79 -4.85
CA PHE A 146 -4.64 10.57 -4.87
C PHE A 146 -5.28 10.83 -3.50
N THR A 147 -6.55 11.20 -3.53
CA THR A 147 -7.43 11.41 -2.39
C THR A 147 -8.65 10.50 -2.49
N TYR A 148 -9.49 10.42 -1.44
CA TYR A 148 -10.78 9.73 -1.55
C TYR A 148 -11.60 10.24 -2.71
N GLN A 149 -11.68 11.57 -2.89
CA GLN A 149 -12.44 12.18 -3.97
C GLN A 149 -11.92 11.75 -5.35
N THR A 150 -10.61 11.80 -5.59
CA THR A 150 -10.05 11.39 -6.88
C THR A 150 -10.22 9.89 -7.14
N VAL A 151 -10.16 9.04 -6.11
CA VAL A 151 -10.44 7.61 -6.24
C VAL A 151 -11.90 7.35 -6.62
N LEU A 152 -12.86 8.09 -6.03
CA LEU A 152 -14.27 7.96 -6.40
C LEU A 152 -14.53 8.43 -7.84
N GLU A 153 -13.86 9.48 -8.29
CA GLU A 153 -13.92 9.97 -9.68
C GLU A 153 -13.32 8.96 -10.67
N GLU A 154 -12.18 8.35 -10.32
CA GLU A 154 -11.59 7.28 -11.10
C GLU A 154 -12.52 6.06 -11.19
N ILE A 155 -13.14 5.62 -10.09
CA ILE A 155 -14.12 4.53 -10.08
C ILE A 155 -15.28 4.86 -11.02
N ALA A 156 -15.81 6.08 -10.94
CA ALA A 156 -16.94 6.49 -11.77
C ALA A 156 -16.61 6.47 -13.27
N SER A 157 -15.41 6.92 -13.64
CA SER A 157 -14.95 7.00 -15.04
C SER A 157 -14.31 5.72 -15.59
N ASP A 158 -14.00 4.74 -14.74
CA ASP A 158 -13.37 3.49 -15.16
C ASP A 158 -14.28 2.70 -16.10
N SER A 159 -13.79 2.35 -17.26
CA SER A 159 -14.49 1.58 -18.29
C SER A 159 -13.89 0.17 -18.51
N SER A 160 -13.02 -0.29 -17.63
CA SER A 160 -12.39 -1.61 -17.73
C SER A 160 -13.35 -2.78 -17.53
N ILE A 161 -14.48 -2.52 -16.88
CA ILE A 161 -15.60 -3.43 -16.67
C ILE A 161 -16.92 -2.73 -16.98
N SER A 162 -17.99 -3.49 -17.22
CA SER A 162 -19.33 -2.92 -17.47
C SER A 162 -19.84 -2.16 -16.24
N GLN A 163 -20.74 -1.20 -16.45
CA GLN A 163 -21.36 -0.43 -15.36
C GLN A 163 -22.11 -1.34 -14.38
N GLU A 164 -22.87 -2.30 -14.91
CA GLU A 164 -23.59 -3.28 -14.08
C GLU A 164 -22.62 -4.08 -13.20
N ARG A 165 -21.49 -4.54 -13.78
CA ARG A 165 -20.48 -5.28 -13.02
C ARG A 165 -19.80 -4.42 -11.98
N LYS A 166 -19.55 -3.17 -12.30
CA LYS A 166 -18.97 -2.17 -11.38
C LYS A 166 -19.86 -2.01 -10.14
N GLU A 167 -21.17 -1.81 -10.33
CA GLU A 167 -22.15 -1.68 -9.24
C GLU A 167 -22.16 -2.91 -8.31
N VAL A 168 -22.11 -4.12 -8.89
CA VAL A 168 -22.01 -5.35 -8.11
C VAL A 168 -20.71 -5.39 -7.30
N LEU A 169 -19.56 -5.08 -7.88
CA LEU A 169 -18.29 -5.13 -7.17
C LEU A 169 -18.18 -4.05 -6.10
N ILE A 170 -18.71 -2.87 -6.34
CA ILE A 170 -18.77 -1.82 -5.32
C ILE A 170 -19.66 -2.29 -4.16
N SER A 171 -20.87 -2.72 -4.45
CA SER A 171 -21.85 -3.08 -3.43
C SER A 171 -21.48 -4.31 -2.60
N GLN A 172 -20.89 -5.33 -3.23
CA GLN A 172 -20.63 -6.61 -2.58
C GLN A 172 -19.21 -6.79 -2.07
N VAL A 173 -18.25 -6.01 -2.57
CA VAL A 173 -16.84 -6.21 -2.27
C VAL A 173 -16.18 -4.98 -1.64
N LEU A 174 -16.42 -3.78 -2.17
CA LEU A 174 -15.75 -2.57 -1.70
C LEU A 174 -16.52 -1.85 -0.59
N ASN A 175 -17.84 -1.74 -0.70
CA ASN A 175 -18.66 -1.10 0.32
C ASN A 175 -18.69 -1.89 1.64
N GLY A 176 -18.96 -1.18 2.73
CA GLY A 176 -19.11 -1.77 4.04
C GLY A 176 -17.82 -2.22 4.70
N ARG A 177 -16.69 -1.92 4.11
CA ARG A 177 -15.40 -2.11 4.76
C ARG A 177 -14.99 -0.82 5.47
N TRP A 178 -14.26 -0.93 6.59
CA TRP A 178 -13.83 0.23 7.38
C TRP A 178 -13.08 1.31 6.57
N PHE A 179 -12.48 0.95 5.45
CA PHE A 179 -11.79 1.88 4.55
C PHE A 179 -12.64 2.40 3.40
N SER A 180 -13.90 2.01 3.31
CA SER A 180 -14.77 2.32 2.16
C SER A 180 -15.74 3.48 2.40
N ARG A 181 -15.57 4.25 3.47
CA ARG A 181 -16.50 5.31 3.88
C ARG A 181 -16.95 6.23 2.74
N GLY A 182 -16.03 6.66 1.88
CA GLY A 182 -16.39 7.49 0.73
C GLY A 182 -17.26 6.77 -0.31
N LEU A 183 -17.13 5.44 -0.44
CA LEU A 183 -18.04 4.63 -1.26
C LEU A 183 -19.41 4.50 -0.60
N ASP A 184 -19.44 4.23 0.70
CA ASP A 184 -20.69 4.11 1.47
C ASP A 184 -21.50 5.40 1.41
N GLU A 185 -20.86 6.56 1.54
CA GLU A 185 -21.50 7.87 1.43
C GLU A 185 -22.08 8.12 0.02
N LYS A 186 -21.38 7.68 -1.03
CA LYS A 186 -21.78 7.91 -2.42
C LYS A 186 -22.79 6.89 -2.95
N TYR A 187 -22.61 5.63 -2.62
CA TYR A 187 -23.39 4.52 -3.20
C TYR A 187 -24.39 3.89 -2.21
N GLY A 188 -24.47 4.42 -1.00
CA GLY A 188 -25.29 3.85 0.06
C GLY A 188 -24.61 2.68 0.77
N HIS A 189 -24.98 2.49 2.02
CA HIS A 189 -24.43 1.44 2.87
C HIS A 189 -25.07 0.09 2.50
N LEU A 190 -24.24 -0.84 2.05
CA LEU A 190 -24.69 -2.16 1.59
C LEU A 190 -24.10 -3.30 2.42
N SER A 191 -23.36 -3.01 3.49
CA SER A 191 -22.78 -4.03 4.34
C SER A 191 -23.76 -4.47 5.43
N ASP A 192 -23.76 -5.77 5.70
CA ASP A 192 -24.46 -6.35 6.85
C ASP A 192 -23.67 -6.22 8.17
N PHE A 193 -22.54 -5.53 8.18
CA PHE A 193 -21.67 -5.40 9.36
C PHE A 193 -22.17 -4.40 10.41
N GLU A 194 -23.21 -3.65 10.12
CA GLU A 194 -23.86 -2.70 11.04
C GLU A 194 -25.26 -3.13 11.48
N LYS A 195 -25.62 -4.38 11.34
CA LYS A 195 -26.87 -4.92 11.88
C LYS A 195 -26.66 -5.57 13.23
#